data_7448a347af16c57efd1ac76c07b6fb7a
#
_entry.id   7448a347af16c57efd1ac76c07b6fb7a
#
_cell.length_a   1.000
_cell.length_b   1.000
_cell.length_c   1.000
_cell.angle_alpha   90.00
_cell.angle_beta   90.00
_cell.angle_gamma   90.00
#
_symmetry.space_group_name_H-M   'P 1'
#
loop_
_entity.id
_entity.type
_entity.pdbx_description
1 polymer ?
#
loop_
_entity_poly.entity_id
_entity_poly.type
_entity_poly.pdbx_seq_one_letter_code
_entity_poly.pdbx_strand_id
1 'polypeptide(L)'
;MRGYTEANRPLGKDAHRLTPLETARRIAALCQEKLATDVAILDMRAVCDYTDFFVIASGRNARQTKAIHDEVLGRLKRNHGLLPRSASGLPEATWIVDDYLDVVLHIFTPETRAYYRLEDLWSDVPSVELAAAG
;
A
#
# COMPACT_ATOMS: atom_id res chain seq x y z
N MET A 1 2.72 -21.55 4.47
CA MET A 1 3.24 -21.14 4.30
C MET A 1 3.25 -20.68 3.39
N ARG A 2 3.08 -20.28 3.02
CA ARG A 2 3.06 -19.74 2.25
C ARG A 2 3.80 -20.08 1.39
N GLY A 3 3.92 -20.50 0.89
CA GLY A 3 4.47 -20.84 0.25
C GLY A 3 5.41 -20.92 -0.24
N TYR A 4 5.84 -20.99 -0.39
CA TYR A 4 6.82 -21.13 -0.70
C TYR A 4 7.47 -21.74 -0.28
N THR A 5 7.35 -22.15 -0.08
CA THR A 5 8.00 -22.57 0.40
C THR A 5 8.91 -22.69 0.64
N GLU A 6 9.16 -22.54 0.87
CA GLU A 6 10.15 -22.38 1.11
C GLU A 6 10.96 -22.72 0.49
N ALA A 7 10.68 -23.18 0.04
CA ALA A 7 11.48 -23.44 -0.58
C ALA A 7 11.71 -22.69 -1.60
N ASN A 8 11.22 -22.23 -1.94
CA ASN A 8 11.53 -21.44 -2.59
C ASN A 8 12.02 -20.56 -2.35
N ARG A 9 12.14 -20.43 -1.71
CA ARG A 9 12.65 -19.56 -1.31
C ARG A 9 13.75 -19.43 -1.50
N PRO A 10 14.16 -18.98 -1.81
CA PRO A 10 15.17 -18.73 -1.84
C PRO A 10 15.95 -18.38 -1.24
N LEU A 11 16.02 -17.98 -1.14
CA LEU A 11 16.57 -17.48 -0.60
C LEU A 11 17.06 -17.20 0.08
N GLY A 12 17.12 -17.17 0.25
CA GLY A 12 17.43 -16.79 0.94
C GLY A 12 17.39 -16.25 1.29
N LYS A 13 17.23 -16.01 1.14
CA LYS A 13 17.08 -15.39 1.56
C LYS A 13 16.49 -15.04 2.04
N ASP A 14 16.17 -15.28 1.95
CA ASP A 14 15.53 -14.95 2.49
C ASP A 14 15.21 -14.67 3.10
N ALA A 15 15.24 -15.38 2.33
CA ALA A 15 14.90 -15.01 3.41
C ALA A 15 14.61 -13.69 3.82
N HIS A 16 14.69 -12.90 3.14
CA HIS A 16 14.45 -11.57 3.57
C HIS A 16 13.03 -11.18 3.22
N ARG A 17 12.13 -11.52 4.10
CA ARG A 17 10.75 -11.15 3.90
C ARG A 17 10.46 -9.85 4.61
N LEU A 18 9.68 -9.01 3.99
CA LEU A 18 9.27 -7.77 4.62
C LEU A 18 8.25 -8.06 5.70
N THR A 19 8.40 -7.43 6.85
CA THR A 19 7.34 -7.45 7.85
C THR A 19 6.16 -6.60 7.34
N PRO A 20 4.98 -6.72 7.95
CA PRO A 20 3.87 -5.84 7.53
C PRO A 20 4.22 -4.36 7.61
N LEU A 21 4.90 -3.93 8.66
CA LEU A 21 5.28 -2.52 8.78
C LEU A 21 6.29 -2.14 7.72
N GLU A 22 7.27 -2.99 7.44
CA GLU A 22 8.23 -2.74 6.39
C GLU A 22 7.53 -2.65 5.02
N THR A 23 6.55 -3.51 4.79
CA THR A 23 5.79 -3.47 3.56
C THR A 23 5.04 -2.16 3.44
N ALA A 24 4.37 -1.73 4.50
CA ALA A 24 3.62 -0.47 4.47
C ALA A 24 4.56 0.70 4.19
N ARG A 25 5.71 0.74 4.84
CA ARG A 25 6.68 1.83 4.62
C ARG A 25 7.27 1.80 3.22
N ARG A 26 7.53 0.61 2.69
CA ARG A 26 8.02 0.51 1.32
C ARG A 26 6.97 1.01 0.33
N ILE A 27 5.73 0.62 0.51
CA ILE A 27 4.65 1.08 -0.36
C ILE A 27 4.52 2.59 -0.29
N ALA A 28 4.53 3.16 0.92
CA ALA A 28 4.43 4.61 1.08
C ALA A 28 5.58 5.32 0.38
N ALA A 29 6.79 4.81 0.51
CA ALA A 29 7.95 5.41 -0.15
C ALA A 29 7.82 5.36 -1.68
N LEU A 30 7.32 4.25 -2.21
CA LEU A 30 7.13 4.14 -3.66
C LEU A 30 6.07 5.10 -4.15
N CYS A 31 5.00 5.29 -3.38
CA CYS A 31 3.98 6.29 -3.72
C CYS A 31 4.61 7.67 -3.79
N GLN A 32 5.46 8.00 -2.82
CA GLN A 32 6.11 9.31 -2.80
C GLN A 32 7.09 9.48 -3.95
N GLU A 33 7.76 8.41 -4.36
CA GLU A 33 8.64 8.48 -5.53
C GLU A 33 7.86 8.85 -6.79
N LYS A 34 6.59 8.45 -6.86
CA LYS A 34 5.75 8.80 -8.00
C LYS A 34 4.93 10.06 -7.72
N LEU A 35 5.39 10.87 -6.78
CA LEU A 35 4.84 12.19 -6.49
C LEU A 35 3.41 12.16 -5.95
N ALA A 36 3.03 11.06 -5.30
CA ALA A 36 1.77 11.03 -4.58
C ALA A 36 1.80 12.05 -3.46
N THR A 37 0.66 12.62 -3.14
CA THR A 37 0.55 13.58 -2.05
C THR A 37 -0.27 12.98 -0.91
N ASP A 38 -0.14 13.60 0.26
CA ASP A 38 -0.92 13.23 1.45
C ASP A 38 -0.83 11.74 1.74
N VAL A 39 0.39 11.20 1.69
CA VAL A 39 0.63 9.80 1.95
C VAL A 39 0.59 9.57 3.47
N ALA A 40 -0.19 8.59 3.90
CA ALA A 40 -0.32 8.27 5.31
C ALA A 40 -0.32 6.76 5.49
N ILE A 41 0.19 6.31 6.63
CA ILE A 41 0.10 4.91 7.04
C ILE A 41 -0.75 4.87 8.29
N LEU A 42 -1.78 4.06 8.29
CA LEU A 42 -2.66 3.90 9.43
C LEU A 42 -2.50 2.51 10.02
N ASP A 43 -2.38 2.43 11.33
CA ASP A 43 -2.25 1.15 12.04
C ASP A 43 -3.65 0.63 12.30
N MET A 44 -4.05 -0.39 11.57
CA MET A 44 -5.41 -0.91 11.63
C MET A 44 -5.55 -2.11 12.55
N ARG A 45 -4.46 -2.49 13.24
CA ARG A 45 -4.46 -3.77 13.98
C ARG A 45 -5.48 -3.84 15.10
N ALA A 46 -5.83 -2.70 15.70
CA ALA A 46 -6.78 -2.70 16.80
C ALA A 46 -8.22 -2.66 16.34
N VAL A 47 -8.50 -2.35 15.07
CA VAL A 47 -9.87 -2.12 14.60
C VAL A 47 -10.24 -2.98 13.39
N CYS A 48 -9.32 -3.79 12.89
CA CYS A 48 -9.54 -4.48 11.63
C CYS A 48 -8.95 -5.89 11.72
N ASP A 49 -9.71 -6.87 11.27
CA ASP A 49 -9.26 -8.26 11.33
C ASP A 49 -8.55 -8.70 10.06
N TYR A 50 -8.71 -7.98 8.96
CA TYR A 50 -8.28 -8.51 7.67
C TYR A 50 -6.96 -7.92 7.18
N THR A 51 -6.43 -6.90 7.86
CA THR A 51 -5.16 -6.32 7.46
C THR A 51 -4.52 -5.62 8.66
N ASP A 52 -3.22 -5.39 8.59
CA ASP A 52 -2.51 -4.71 9.68
C ASP A 52 -2.39 -3.22 9.44
N PHE A 53 -2.20 -2.80 8.20
CA PHE A 53 -1.97 -1.37 7.90
C PHE A 53 -2.71 -0.97 6.64
N PHE A 54 -3.18 0.29 6.63
CA PHE A 54 -3.61 0.93 5.40
C PHE A 54 -2.52 1.92 5.01
N VAL A 55 -2.23 1.99 3.72
CA VAL A 55 -1.45 3.10 3.17
C VAL A 55 -2.41 3.88 2.29
N ILE A 56 -2.50 5.18 2.51
CA ILE A 56 -3.41 6.03 1.76
C ILE A 56 -2.58 7.09 1.04
N ALA A 57 -2.85 7.28 -0.23
CA ALA A 57 -2.11 8.22 -1.06
C ALA A 57 -3.06 8.90 -2.02
N SER A 58 -2.71 10.08 -2.47
CA SER A 58 -3.49 10.81 -3.47
C SER A 58 -2.67 11.03 -4.73
N GLY A 59 -3.31 10.86 -5.88
CA GLY A 59 -2.76 11.26 -7.16
C GLY A 59 -3.59 12.42 -7.71
N ARG A 60 -2.99 13.27 -8.55
CA ARG A 60 -3.67 14.46 -9.06
C ARG A 60 -4.88 14.12 -9.92
N ASN A 61 -4.83 13.00 -10.60
CA ASN A 61 -5.88 12.60 -11.55
C ASN A 61 -5.77 11.09 -11.75
N ALA A 62 -6.68 10.54 -12.55
CA ALA A 62 -6.72 9.10 -12.78
C ALA A 62 -5.46 8.57 -13.43
N ARG A 63 -4.81 9.36 -14.27
CA ARG A 63 -3.56 8.92 -14.89
C ARG A 63 -2.48 8.72 -13.83
N GLN A 64 -2.38 9.65 -12.88
CA GLN A 64 -1.36 9.53 -11.87
C GLN A 64 -1.67 8.44 -10.86
N THR A 65 -2.94 8.28 -10.46
CA THR A 65 -3.27 7.19 -9.53
C THR A 65 -2.88 5.86 -10.14
N LYS A 66 -3.13 5.70 -11.44
CA LYS A 66 -2.77 4.46 -12.12
C LYS A 66 -1.26 4.30 -12.21
N ALA A 67 -0.53 5.38 -12.46
CA ALA A 67 0.93 5.32 -12.51
C ALA A 67 1.51 4.94 -11.14
N ILE A 68 0.92 5.44 -10.06
CA ILE A 68 1.34 5.06 -8.71
C ILE A 68 1.10 3.57 -8.50
N HIS A 69 -0.10 3.10 -8.85
CA HIS A 69 -0.43 1.68 -8.74
C HIS A 69 0.55 0.82 -9.51
N ASP A 70 0.84 1.19 -10.76
CA ASP A 70 1.73 0.40 -11.62
C ASP A 70 3.15 0.35 -11.06
N GLU A 71 3.61 1.45 -10.51
CA GLU A 71 4.96 1.49 -9.93
C GLU A 71 5.06 0.59 -8.70
N VAL A 72 4.08 0.69 -7.81
CA VAL A 72 4.08 -0.16 -6.62
C VAL A 72 4.01 -1.62 -7.02
N LEU A 73 3.10 -1.95 -7.93
CA LEU A 73 2.92 -3.31 -8.40
C LEU A 73 4.23 -3.88 -8.95
N GLY A 74 4.86 -3.13 -9.85
CA GLY A 74 6.06 -3.61 -10.51
C GLY A 74 7.25 -3.74 -9.57
N ARG A 75 7.43 -2.75 -8.69
CA ARG A 75 8.57 -2.75 -7.79
C ARG A 75 8.47 -3.84 -6.73
N LEU A 76 7.29 -4.04 -6.16
CA LEU A 76 7.13 -5.09 -5.16
C LEU A 76 7.29 -6.46 -5.78
N LYS A 77 6.80 -6.64 -7.01
CA LYS A 77 7.00 -7.90 -7.70
C LYS A 77 8.47 -8.17 -7.97
N ARG A 78 9.17 -7.19 -8.55
CA ARG A 78 10.56 -7.41 -8.94
C ARG A 78 11.50 -7.55 -7.75
N ASN A 79 11.28 -6.75 -6.71
CA ASN A 79 12.23 -6.69 -5.61
C ASN A 79 11.92 -7.67 -4.49
N HIS A 80 10.66 -8.07 -4.35
CA HIS A 80 10.26 -8.90 -3.21
C HIS A 80 9.38 -10.08 -3.59
N GLY A 81 9.06 -10.23 -4.87
CA GLY A 81 8.16 -11.30 -5.29
C GLY A 81 6.76 -11.16 -4.72
N LEU A 82 6.38 -9.95 -4.33
CA LEU A 82 5.11 -9.71 -3.64
C LEU A 82 4.08 -9.18 -4.62
N LEU A 83 2.94 -9.86 -4.71
CA LEU A 83 1.84 -9.49 -5.57
C LEU A 83 0.60 -9.24 -4.73
N PRO A 84 -0.27 -8.32 -5.15
CA PRO A 84 -1.53 -8.16 -4.42
C PRO A 84 -2.43 -9.33 -4.70
N ARG A 85 -3.24 -9.71 -3.73
CA ARG A 85 -4.21 -10.77 -3.98
C ARG A 85 -5.44 -10.21 -4.70
N SER A 86 -5.63 -8.90 -4.71
CA SER A 86 -6.67 -8.29 -5.53
C SER A 86 -6.34 -6.82 -5.76
N ALA A 87 -6.85 -6.30 -6.86
CA ALA A 87 -6.75 -4.89 -7.20
C ALA A 87 -8.09 -4.47 -7.77
N SER A 88 -8.66 -3.40 -7.27
CA SER A 88 -9.95 -2.92 -7.74
C SER A 88 -9.92 -1.43 -8.03
N GLY A 89 -10.88 -0.97 -8.81
CA GLY A 89 -11.02 0.44 -9.15
C GLY A 89 -10.16 0.88 -10.30
N LEU A 90 -9.52 -0.05 -11.01
CA LEU A 90 -8.58 0.31 -12.07
C LEU A 90 -9.23 0.99 -13.28
N PRO A 91 -10.43 0.60 -13.72
CA PRO A 91 -10.98 1.27 -14.90
C PRO A 91 -11.17 2.78 -14.73
N GLU A 92 -11.78 3.21 -13.64
CA GLU A 92 -11.99 4.64 -13.39
C GLU A 92 -10.77 5.29 -12.78
N ALA A 93 -10.06 4.53 -11.95
CA ALA A 93 -8.83 4.97 -11.31
C ALA A 93 -8.99 6.22 -10.44
N THR A 94 -10.20 6.46 -9.91
CA THR A 94 -10.43 7.54 -8.95
C THR A 94 -10.25 7.05 -7.52
N TRP A 95 -10.35 5.75 -7.33
CA TRP A 95 -10.11 5.10 -6.04
C TRP A 95 -9.63 3.68 -6.35
N ILE A 96 -8.34 3.47 -6.27
CA ILE A 96 -7.75 2.15 -6.51
C ILE A 96 -7.46 1.52 -5.16
N VAL A 97 -7.80 0.25 -5.02
CA VAL A 97 -7.54 -0.50 -3.79
C VAL A 97 -6.71 -1.72 -4.16
N ASP A 98 -5.49 -1.78 -3.63
CA ASP A 98 -4.59 -2.92 -3.84
C ASP A 98 -4.43 -3.66 -2.53
N ASP A 99 -4.88 -4.90 -2.48
CA ASP A 99 -4.89 -5.69 -1.26
C ASP A 99 -3.65 -6.58 -1.24
N TYR A 100 -2.66 -6.19 -0.44
CA TYR A 100 -1.44 -6.99 -0.27
C TYR A 100 -1.52 -7.87 0.98
N LEU A 101 -2.70 -8.12 1.51
CA LEU A 101 -2.98 -8.96 2.66
C LEU A 101 -2.67 -8.24 3.98
N ASP A 102 -1.41 -8.08 4.32
CA ASP A 102 -1.05 -7.38 5.57
C ASP A 102 -1.18 -5.86 5.42
N VAL A 103 -1.21 -5.37 4.21
CA VAL A 103 -1.30 -3.95 3.91
C VAL A 103 -2.28 -3.76 2.77
N VAL A 104 -3.19 -2.82 2.92
CA VAL A 104 -4.09 -2.43 1.84
C VAL A 104 -3.72 -1.02 1.42
N LEU A 105 -3.42 -0.84 0.14
CA LEU A 105 -3.07 0.45 -0.41
C LEU A 105 -4.30 1.07 -1.04
N HIS A 106 -4.62 2.30 -0.64
CA HIS A 106 -5.71 3.07 -1.21
C HIS A 106 -5.13 4.27 -1.93
N ILE A 107 -5.41 4.42 -3.20
CA ILE A 107 -4.94 5.55 -3.99
C ILE A 107 -6.16 6.30 -4.52
N PHE A 108 -6.25 7.58 -4.19
CA PHE A 108 -7.43 8.39 -4.52
C PHE A 108 -7.07 9.57 -5.39
N THR A 109 -8.02 10.04 -6.21
CA THR A 109 -7.95 11.42 -6.67
C THR A 109 -8.40 12.32 -5.53
N PRO A 110 -7.99 13.59 -5.51
CA PRO A 110 -8.37 14.47 -4.40
C PRO A 110 -9.87 14.61 -4.23
N GLU A 111 -10.61 14.66 -5.32
CA GLU A 111 -12.06 14.80 -5.26
C GLU A 111 -12.71 13.60 -4.57
N THR A 112 -12.25 12.38 -4.92
CA THR A 112 -12.82 11.18 -4.35
C THR A 112 -12.48 11.09 -2.86
N ARG A 113 -11.24 11.43 -2.51
CA ARG A 113 -10.81 11.40 -1.12
C ARG A 113 -11.64 12.38 -0.29
N ALA A 114 -11.86 13.58 -0.79
CA ALA A 114 -12.65 14.58 -0.11
C ALA A 114 -14.13 14.17 -0.03
N TYR A 115 -14.65 13.62 -1.10
CA TYR A 115 -16.06 13.24 -1.15
C TYR A 115 -16.39 12.19 -0.09
N TYR A 116 -15.56 11.17 0.04
CA TYR A 116 -15.83 10.10 0.98
C TYR A 116 -15.33 10.40 2.38
N ARG A 117 -14.50 11.43 2.55
CA ARG A 117 -14.03 11.89 3.85
C ARG A 117 -13.47 10.73 4.68
N LEU A 118 -12.60 9.96 4.04
CA LEU A 118 -12.12 8.75 4.69
C LEU A 118 -11.27 9.03 5.93
N GLU A 119 -10.59 10.18 5.96
CA GLU A 119 -9.84 10.55 7.14
C GLU A 119 -10.74 10.65 8.38
N ASP A 120 -11.98 11.06 8.19
CA ASP A 120 -12.91 11.16 9.34
C ASP A 120 -13.28 9.78 9.85
N LEU A 121 -13.37 8.79 8.97
CA LEU A 121 -13.72 7.44 9.39
C LEU A 121 -12.61 6.83 10.24
N TRP A 122 -11.36 7.22 10.00
CA TRP A 122 -10.23 6.62 10.68
C TRP A 122 -9.50 7.63 11.55
N SER A 123 -10.17 8.68 11.99
CA SER A 123 -9.51 9.72 12.78
C SER A 123 -9.02 9.19 14.13
N ASP A 124 -9.63 8.12 14.63
CA ASP A 124 -9.22 7.54 15.89
C ASP A 124 -8.14 6.47 15.74
N VAL A 125 -7.74 6.18 14.51
CA VAL A 125 -6.76 5.13 14.27
C VAL A 125 -5.38 5.73 14.33
N PRO A 126 -4.41 5.08 14.98
CA PRO A 126 -3.06 5.64 15.07
C PRO A 126 -2.41 5.78 13.69
N SER A 127 -1.72 6.89 13.49
CA SER A 127 -0.89 7.07 12.31
C SER A 127 0.49 6.52 12.60
N VAL A 128 1.11 5.93 11.60
CA VAL A 128 2.46 5.43 11.72
C VAL A 128 3.36 6.38 10.97
N GLU A 129 4.48 6.72 11.57
CA GLU A 129 5.45 7.57 10.91
C GLU A 129 5.95 6.93 9.63
N LEU A 130 6.05 7.69 8.58
CA LEU A 130 6.68 7.23 7.36
C LEU A 130 8.14 6.92 7.68
N ALA A 131 8.76 6.09 6.84
CA ALA A 131 10.12 5.69 7.12
C ALA A 131 11.00 6.92 7.30
N ALA A 132 11.91 6.82 8.25
CA ALA A 132 12.87 7.88 8.43
C ALA A 132 13.61 8.10 7.12
N ALA A 133 13.94 9.32 6.87
CA ALA A 133 14.59 9.68 5.63
C ALA A 133 15.91 9.02 5.60
N GLY A 134 16.31 8.37 5.78
CA GLY A 134 17.60 7.76 5.77
C GLY A 134 17.40 6.34 5.70
#